data_ff6519f89d18c5e51c592559737b7561
#
_entry.id   ff6519f89d18c5e51c592559737b7561
#
_cell.length_a   1.000
_cell.length_b   1.000
_cell.length_c   1.000
_cell.angle_alpha   90.00
_cell.angle_beta   90.00
_cell.angle_gamma   90.00
#
_symmetry.space_group_name_H-M   'P 1'
#
loop_
_entity.id
_entity.type
_entity.pdbx_description
1 polymer ?
#
loop_
_entity_poly.entity_id
_entity_poly.type
_entity_poly.pdbx_seq_one_letter_code
_entity_poly.pdbx_strand_id
1 'polypeptide(L)'
;PKPLGLSEWINHEVQPDAHRMDLNALDADTIFLIGCIRDVEHFRWIFRKKNYNVEEALYNLRQGSRHGAVKRSPEVIHAQYALLYNLEDPNQYLIYRLSEVHHVWGEAEMKERQYTEPHGKYYIYCLKEQLYCPDINVRSILNNTKMDKGMPLFLTKDEMISVIP
;
A
#
# COMPACT_ATOMS: atom_id res chain seq x y z
N PRO A 1 -28.70 10.18 4.64
CA PRO A 1 -27.41 10.65 4.19
C PRO A 1 -26.71 9.60 3.32
N LYS A 2 -25.99 10.04 2.33
CA LYS A 2 -25.21 9.15 1.47
C LYS A 2 -24.04 8.55 2.25
N PRO A 3 -23.71 7.27 2.02
CA PRO A 3 -22.48 6.72 2.56
C PRO A 3 -21.28 7.45 1.95
N LEU A 4 -20.18 7.50 2.69
CA LEU A 4 -18.95 8.11 2.21
C LEU A 4 -18.35 7.32 1.05
N GLY A 5 -17.83 8.03 0.05
CA GLY A 5 -17.06 7.42 -1.01
C GLY A 5 -15.61 7.18 -0.61
N LEU A 6 -14.86 6.50 -1.48
CA LEU A 6 -13.47 6.15 -1.21
C LEU A 6 -12.60 7.38 -0.96
N SER A 7 -12.74 8.41 -1.77
CA SER A 7 -11.95 9.63 -1.62
C SER A 7 -12.17 10.30 -0.26
N GLU A 8 -13.41 10.32 0.21
CA GLU A 8 -13.75 10.89 1.51
C GLU A 8 -13.17 10.05 2.67
N TRP A 9 -13.24 8.71 2.57
CA TRP A 9 -12.66 7.84 3.56
C TRP A 9 -11.14 8.04 3.66
N ILE A 10 -10.46 8.13 2.52
CA ILE A 10 -9.01 8.35 2.49
C ILE A 10 -8.67 9.72 3.11
N ASN A 11 -9.44 10.76 2.79
CA ASN A 11 -9.24 12.08 3.38
C ASN A 11 -9.35 12.06 4.90
N HIS A 12 -10.28 11.27 5.44
CA HIS A 12 -10.43 11.13 6.89
C HIS A 12 -9.25 10.41 7.53
N GLU A 13 -8.53 9.58 6.77
CA GLU A 13 -7.38 8.84 7.27
C GLU A 13 -6.09 9.68 7.26
N VAL A 14 -6.05 10.77 6.51
CA VAL A 14 -4.88 11.66 6.49
C VAL A 14 -4.64 12.26 7.87
N GLN A 15 -3.42 12.11 8.37
CA GLN A 15 -2.99 12.67 9.65
C GLN A 15 -2.30 14.01 9.39
N PRO A 16 -2.87 15.14 9.87
CA PRO A 16 -2.30 16.47 9.60
C PRO A 16 -0.90 16.67 10.17
N ASP A 17 -0.55 15.91 11.21
CA ASP A 17 0.74 15.99 11.89
C ASP A 17 1.72 14.89 11.44
N ALA A 18 1.45 14.20 10.35
CA ALA A 18 2.34 13.18 9.82
C ALA A 18 3.72 13.77 9.51
N HIS A 19 4.77 13.03 9.86
CA HIS A 19 6.14 13.45 9.60
C HIS A 19 6.40 13.54 8.10
N ARG A 20 7.09 14.60 7.69
CA ARG A 20 7.50 14.77 6.31
C ARG A 20 8.64 13.82 5.98
N MET A 21 8.48 13.05 4.90
CA MET A 21 9.52 12.20 4.37
C MET A 21 10.37 12.99 3.38
N ASP A 22 11.70 12.94 3.56
CA ASP A 22 12.65 13.47 2.58
C ASP A 22 13.24 12.29 1.82
N LEU A 23 12.82 12.11 0.56
CA LEU A 23 13.29 11.02 -0.28
C LEU A 23 14.81 11.03 -0.43
N ASN A 24 15.42 12.21 -0.50
CA ASN A 24 16.86 12.35 -0.70
C ASN A 24 17.68 11.88 0.51
N ALA A 25 17.06 11.84 1.69
CA ALA A 25 17.72 11.37 2.91
C ALA A 25 17.72 9.86 3.06
N LEU A 26 16.98 9.14 2.23
CA LEU A 26 16.90 7.68 2.29
C LEU A 26 18.06 7.02 1.55
N ASP A 27 18.42 5.81 1.97
CA ASP A 27 19.40 5.01 1.27
C ASP A 27 18.92 4.68 -0.15
N ALA A 28 19.85 4.59 -1.09
CA ALA A 28 19.54 4.36 -2.50
C ALA A 28 18.74 3.07 -2.73
N ASP A 29 18.98 2.06 -1.92
CA ASP A 29 18.35 0.74 -2.01
C ASP A 29 17.08 0.59 -1.18
N THR A 30 16.59 1.67 -0.56
CA THR A 30 15.31 1.68 0.15
C THR A 30 14.19 1.29 -0.83
N ILE A 31 13.37 0.32 -0.44
CA ILE A 31 12.33 -0.23 -1.31
C ILE A 31 10.95 0.28 -0.91
N PHE A 32 10.22 0.76 -1.92
CA PHE A 32 8.84 1.20 -1.78
C PHE A 32 7.91 0.19 -2.44
N LEU A 33 6.88 -0.22 -1.71
CA LEU A 33 5.72 -0.90 -2.27
C LEU A 33 4.76 0.18 -2.79
N ILE A 34 4.38 0.09 -4.06
CA ILE A 34 3.37 0.96 -4.64
C ILE A 34 2.13 0.09 -4.88
N GLY A 35 1.08 0.36 -4.13
CA GLY A 35 -0.16 -0.41 -4.23
C GLY A 35 -1.37 0.50 -4.25
N CYS A 36 -2.54 -0.07 -4.56
CA CYS A 36 -3.77 0.70 -4.63
C CYS A 36 -4.73 0.33 -3.50
N ILE A 37 -5.61 1.27 -3.18
CA ILE A 37 -6.81 1.03 -2.41
C ILE A 37 -7.93 0.96 -3.44
N ARG A 38 -8.54 -0.23 -3.59
CA ARG A 38 -9.45 -0.52 -4.70
C ARG A 38 -10.82 0.17 -4.58
N ASP A 39 -11.37 0.12 -3.37
CA ASP A 39 -12.72 0.59 -3.11
C ASP A 39 -12.93 0.79 -1.59
N VAL A 40 -14.14 1.18 -1.21
CA VAL A 40 -14.49 1.41 0.20
C VAL A 40 -14.33 0.14 1.03
N GLU A 41 -14.73 -1.01 0.50
CA GLU A 41 -14.61 -2.27 1.22
C GLU A 41 -13.14 -2.60 1.53
N HIS A 42 -12.26 -2.44 0.55
CA HIS A 42 -10.83 -2.64 0.71
C HIS A 42 -10.23 -1.66 1.72
N PHE A 43 -10.61 -0.38 1.62
CA PHE A 43 -10.20 0.63 2.59
C PHE A 43 -10.58 0.23 4.01
N ARG A 44 -11.83 -0.18 4.20
CA ARG A 44 -12.33 -0.56 5.54
C ARG A 44 -11.61 -1.79 6.07
N TRP A 45 -11.23 -2.72 5.22
CA TRP A 45 -10.44 -3.87 5.64
C TRP A 45 -9.03 -3.44 6.08
N ILE A 46 -8.36 -2.60 5.31
CA ILE A 46 -7.01 -2.12 5.62
C ILE A 46 -6.97 -1.36 6.94
N PHE A 47 -7.91 -0.43 7.14
CA PHE A 47 -7.86 0.53 8.24
C PHE A 47 -8.78 0.22 9.40
N ARG A 48 -9.29 -0.98 9.48
CA ARG A 48 -10.00 -1.40 10.68
C ARG A 48 -9.02 -1.51 11.83
N LYS A 49 -9.20 -0.62 12.83
CA LYS A 49 -8.33 -0.55 14.01
C LYS A 49 -8.24 -1.83 14.82
N LYS A 50 -9.07 -2.81 14.52
CA LYS A 50 -9.03 -4.13 15.15
C LYS A 50 -9.13 -5.18 14.07
N ASN A 51 -8.18 -5.24 13.16
CA ASN A 51 -8.15 -6.32 12.17
C ASN A 51 -8.15 -7.67 12.88
N TYR A 52 -9.27 -7.91 13.62
CA TYR A 52 -9.51 -9.17 14.32
C TYR A 52 -8.33 -9.62 15.15
N ASN A 53 -7.96 -8.83 16.17
CA ASN A 53 -6.84 -9.03 17.10
C ASN A 53 -5.51 -8.38 16.71
N VAL A 54 -5.48 -7.59 15.64
CA VAL A 54 -4.30 -6.78 15.32
C VAL A 54 -4.71 -5.31 15.39
N GLU A 55 -4.08 -4.54 16.28
CA GLU A 55 -4.38 -3.12 16.46
C GLU A 55 -3.75 -2.23 15.39
N GLU A 56 -3.29 -2.81 14.30
CA GLU A 56 -2.60 -2.11 13.24
C GLU A 56 -3.34 -2.20 11.91
N ALA A 57 -3.17 -1.17 11.09
CA ALA A 57 -3.62 -1.24 9.72
C ALA A 57 -2.77 -2.26 8.95
N LEU A 58 -3.43 -3.02 8.08
CA LEU A 58 -2.78 -4.09 7.30
C LEU A 58 -3.02 -3.88 5.82
N TYR A 59 -1.99 -4.13 5.03
CA TYR A 59 -2.12 -4.14 3.58
C TYR A 59 -1.79 -5.53 3.03
N ASN A 60 -2.49 -5.93 1.98
CA ASN A 60 -2.43 -7.29 1.42
C ASN A 60 -1.99 -7.32 -0.03
N LEU A 61 -1.10 -8.25 -0.36
CA LEU A 61 -0.75 -8.56 -1.75
C LEU A 61 -0.88 -10.06 -1.97
N ARG A 62 -1.62 -10.45 -3.00
CA ARG A 62 -1.77 -11.86 -3.32
C ARG A 62 -0.44 -12.44 -3.82
N GLN A 63 -0.08 -13.62 -3.30
CA GLN A 63 1.10 -14.35 -3.73
C GLN A 63 0.78 -15.15 -4.99
N GLY A 64 1.66 -15.13 -5.97
CA GLY A 64 1.54 -15.97 -7.14
C GLY A 64 1.95 -15.28 -8.43
N SER A 65 1.64 -15.94 -9.56
CA SER A 65 1.97 -15.47 -10.90
C SER A 65 0.78 -14.91 -11.67
N ARG A 66 -0.40 -14.88 -11.07
CA ARG A 66 -1.61 -14.32 -11.69
C ARG A 66 -1.51 -12.80 -11.80
N HIS A 67 -2.30 -12.24 -12.69
CA HIS A 67 -2.45 -10.80 -12.82
C HIS A 67 -2.83 -10.18 -11.45
N GLY A 68 -2.11 -9.17 -11.03
CA GLY A 68 -2.32 -8.53 -9.73
C GLY A 68 -1.67 -9.22 -8.54
N ALA A 69 -1.07 -10.40 -8.74
CA ALA A 69 -0.33 -11.10 -7.69
C ALA A 69 1.17 -10.87 -7.84
N VAL A 70 1.92 -11.14 -6.78
CA VAL A 70 3.39 -10.98 -6.79
C VAL A 70 4.07 -12.28 -6.38
N LYS A 71 5.20 -12.55 -6.98
CA LYS A 71 6.05 -13.67 -6.61
C LYS A 71 6.96 -13.25 -5.48
N ARG A 72 7.33 -14.22 -4.63
CA ARG A 72 8.30 -13.96 -3.58
C ARG A 72 9.60 -13.43 -4.17
N SER A 73 10.10 -12.33 -3.63
CA SER A 73 11.34 -11.71 -4.06
C SER A 73 11.92 -10.91 -2.90
N PRO A 74 13.19 -10.50 -2.96
CA PRO A 74 13.77 -9.64 -1.93
C PRO A 74 12.98 -8.33 -1.76
N GLU A 75 12.49 -7.74 -2.84
CA GLU A 75 11.70 -6.51 -2.80
C GLU A 75 10.42 -6.69 -2.00
N VAL A 76 9.70 -7.79 -2.23
CA VAL A 76 8.47 -8.10 -1.51
C VAL A 76 8.72 -8.24 -0.02
N ILE A 77 9.82 -8.92 0.34
CA ILE A 77 10.14 -9.22 1.73
C ILE A 77 10.69 -8.00 2.46
N HIS A 78 11.48 -7.18 1.79
CA HIS A 78 12.24 -6.09 2.40
C HIS A 78 11.68 -4.70 2.11
N ALA A 79 10.46 -4.59 1.58
CA ALA A 79 9.83 -3.29 1.39
C ALA A 79 9.73 -2.55 2.72
N GLN A 80 10.18 -1.29 2.74
CA GLN A 80 10.27 -0.49 3.97
C GLN A 80 9.16 0.54 4.07
N TYR A 81 8.59 0.94 2.94
CA TYR A 81 7.52 1.92 2.86
C TYR A 81 6.44 1.44 1.89
N ALA A 82 5.21 1.85 2.14
CA ALA A 82 4.10 1.61 1.23
C ALA A 82 3.46 2.93 0.83
N LEU A 83 3.34 3.14 -0.47
CA LEU A 83 2.52 4.21 -1.02
C LEU A 83 1.24 3.58 -1.53
N LEU A 84 0.12 3.95 -0.93
CA LEU A 84 -1.19 3.39 -1.22
C LEU A 84 -2.06 4.47 -1.87
N TYR A 85 -2.32 4.32 -3.16
CA TYR A 85 -3.09 5.32 -3.89
C TYR A 85 -4.53 4.88 -4.12
N ASN A 86 -5.41 5.87 -4.25
CA ASN A 86 -6.80 5.64 -4.58
C ASN A 86 -6.88 5.17 -6.04
N LEU A 87 -7.40 3.96 -6.27
CA LEU A 87 -7.51 3.42 -7.63
C LEU A 87 -8.39 4.28 -8.52
N GLU A 88 -9.41 4.94 -7.95
CA GLU A 88 -10.31 5.82 -8.69
C GLU A 88 -9.69 7.18 -8.99
N ASP A 89 -8.73 7.61 -8.18
CA ASP A 89 -8.02 8.88 -8.35
C ASP A 89 -6.57 8.77 -7.85
N PRO A 90 -5.64 8.37 -8.71
CA PRO A 90 -4.24 8.16 -8.30
C PRO A 90 -3.50 9.40 -7.77
N ASN A 91 -4.08 10.59 -7.90
CA ASN A 91 -3.50 11.79 -7.27
C ASN A 91 -3.65 11.78 -5.76
N GLN A 92 -4.55 10.94 -5.24
CA GLN A 92 -4.77 10.79 -3.81
C GLN A 92 -4.06 9.55 -3.29
N TYR A 93 -3.20 9.71 -2.31
CA TYR A 93 -2.43 8.59 -1.76
C TYR A 93 -2.07 8.82 -0.30
N LEU A 94 -1.73 7.71 0.36
CA LEU A 94 -1.21 7.70 1.72
C LEU A 94 0.13 6.98 1.70
N ILE A 95 1.06 7.40 2.56
CA ILE A 95 2.37 6.75 2.69
C ILE A 95 2.53 6.26 4.12
N TYR A 96 3.02 5.03 4.26
CA TYR A 96 3.26 4.43 5.56
C TYR A 96 4.63 3.80 5.63
N ARG A 97 5.26 3.91 6.79
CA ARG A 97 6.40 3.06 7.12
C ARG A 97 5.86 1.67 7.44
N LEU A 98 6.53 0.65 6.92
CA LEU A 98 6.17 -0.75 7.16
C LEU A 98 6.96 -1.32 8.33
N SER A 99 6.40 -2.32 9.01
CA SER A 99 7.19 -3.09 9.97
C SER A 99 8.17 -3.98 9.21
N GLU A 100 9.26 -4.36 9.89
CA GLU A 100 10.27 -5.23 9.31
C GLU A 100 9.75 -6.66 9.08
N VAL A 101 8.73 -7.04 9.82
CA VAL A 101 8.15 -8.39 9.76
C VAL A 101 6.84 -8.34 9.01
N HIS A 102 6.75 -9.11 7.95
CA HIS A 102 5.50 -9.34 7.26
C HIS A 102 4.98 -10.74 7.59
N HIS A 103 3.70 -10.94 7.38
CA HIS A 103 3.05 -12.24 7.56
C HIS A 103 2.64 -12.81 6.20
N VAL A 104 2.49 -14.12 6.14
CA VAL A 104 1.85 -14.78 4.99
C VAL A 104 0.61 -15.48 5.51
N TRP A 105 -0.54 -15.08 5.02
CA TRP A 105 -1.83 -15.66 5.43
C TRP A 105 -2.49 -16.40 4.26
N GLY A 106 -3.03 -17.58 4.58
CA GLY A 106 -3.83 -18.33 3.63
C GLY A 106 -5.30 -17.94 3.66
N GLU A 107 -6.11 -18.67 2.90
CA GLU A 107 -7.55 -18.37 2.78
C GLU A 107 -8.27 -18.42 4.11
N ALA A 108 -7.96 -19.39 4.97
CA ALA A 108 -8.62 -19.53 6.27
C ALA A 108 -8.35 -18.33 7.17
N GLU A 109 -7.10 -17.88 7.26
CA GLU A 109 -6.72 -16.73 8.07
C GLU A 109 -7.32 -15.44 7.52
N MET A 110 -7.36 -15.30 6.20
CA MET A 110 -7.98 -14.14 5.56
C MET A 110 -9.49 -14.08 5.82
N LYS A 111 -10.17 -15.25 5.78
CA LYS A 111 -11.60 -15.32 6.10
C LYS A 111 -11.89 -14.98 7.55
N GLU A 112 -11.07 -15.45 8.47
CA GLU A 112 -11.20 -15.07 9.89
C GLU A 112 -11.14 -13.56 10.08
N ARG A 113 -10.39 -12.88 9.22
CA ARG A 113 -10.24 -11.43 9.25
C ARG A 113 -11.19 -10.72 8.28
N GLN A 114 -12.23 -11.46 7.86
CA GLN A 114 -13.33 -10.95 7.04
C GLN A 114 -12.91 -10.34 5.70
N TYR A 115 -11.83 -10.85 5.14
CA TYR A 115 -11.46 -10.50 3.78
C TYR A 115 -12.43 -11.23 2.83
N THR A 116 -13.05 -10.49 1.91
CA THR A 116 -14.06 -11.02 1.01
C THR A 116 -13.42 -11.87 -0.09
N GLU A 117 -13.86 -13.12 -0.19
CA GLU A 117 -13.45 -14.07 -1.23
C GLU A 117 -11.93 -14.19 -1.40
N PRO A 118 -11.20 -14.60 -0.35
CA PRO A 118 -9.76 -14.78 -0.48
C PRO A 118 -9.44 -15.95 -1.43
N HIS A 119 -8.35 -15.80 -2.17
CA HIS A 119 -7.85 -16.82 -3.07
C HIS A 119 -6.36 -17.04 -2.87
N GLY A 120 -5.98 -18.24 -2.40
CA GLY A 120 -4.58 -18.58 -2.19
C GLY A 120 -3.97 -17.91 -0.97
N LYS A 121 -2.71 -17.52 -1.09
CA LYS A 121 -1.94 -16.91 -0.02
C LYS A 121 -1.70 -15.43 -0.27
N TYR A 122 -1.52 -14.68 0.83
CA TYR A 122 -1.31 -13.24 0.79
C TYR A 122 -0.12 -12.84 1.63
N TYR A 123 0.69 -11.94 1.10
CA TYR A 123 1.67 -11.20 1.91
C TYR A 123 0.92 -10.11 2.65
N ILE A 124 1.15 -10.00 3.95
CA ILE A 124 0.48 -9.03 4.81
C ILE A 124 1.54 -8.09 5.39
N TYR A 125 1.35 -6.81 5.14
CA TYR A 125 2.24 -5.75 5.62
C TYR A 125 1.56 -4.98 6.72
N CYS A 126 2.28 -4.72 7.82
CA CYS A 126 1.76 -3.88 8.91
C CYS A 126 2.12 -2.44 8.64
N LEU A 127 1.11 -1.60 8.52
CA LEU A 127 1.27 -0.16 8.31
C LEU A 127 1.51 0.50 9.66
N LYS A 128 2.71 1.05 9.87
CA LYS A 128 3.09 1.60 11.18
C LYS A 128 2.79 3.09 11.30
N GLU A 129 3.61 3.91 10.69
CA GLU A 129 3.54 5.35 10.82
C GLU A 129 3.17 5.98 9.50
N GLN A 130 2.18 6.85 9.51
CA GLN A 130 1.85 7.62 8.32
C GLN A 130 2.88 8.73 8.11
N LEU A 131 3.30 8.89 6.86
CA LEU A 131 4.26 9.90 6.47
C LEU A 131 3.64 10.81 5.42
N TYR A 132 4.29 11.95 5.19
CA TYR A 132 3.85 12.95 4.24
C TYR A 132 4.98 13.23 3.25
N CYS A 133 4.70 13.11 1.96
CA CYS A 133 5.67 13.43 0.91
C CYS A 133 4.96 14.08 -0.27
N PRO A 134 4.92 15.41 -0.35
CA PRO A 134 4.15 16.12 -1.37
C PRO A 134 4.78 16.05 -2.76
N ASP A 135 6.05 15.63 -2.86
CA ASP A 135 6.78 15.64 -4.12
C ASP A 135 6.48 14.44 -5.01
N ILE A 136 5.74 13.45 -4.51
CA ILE A 136 5.44 12.24 -5.25
C ILE A 136 4.25 12.47 -6.20
N ASN A 137 4.43 12.03 -7.45
CA ASN A 137 3.38 12.06 -8.46
C ASN A 137 3.10 10.62 -8.92
N VAL A 138 2.00 10.05 -8.45
CA VAL A 138 1.66 8.65 -8.73
C VAL A 138 1.39 8.43 -10.22
N ARG A 139 0.76 9.40 -10.89
CA ARG A 139 0.52 9.29 -12.34
C ARG A 139 1.82 9.20 -13.12
N SER A 140 2.83 9.97 -12.73
CA SER A 140 4.16 9.88 -13.33
C SER A 140 4.80 8.52 -13.09
N ILE A 141 4.66 7.98 -11.88
CA ILE A 141 5.17 6.65 -11.56
C ILE A 141 4.53 5.61 -12.49
N LEU A 142 3.21 5.61 -12.59
CA LEU A 142 2.49 4.65 -13.43
C LEU A 142 2.85 4.79 -14.91
N ASN A 143 2.95 6.02 -15.40
CA ASN A 143 3.28 6.28 -16.80
C ASN A 143 4.71 5.85 -17.14
N ASN A 144 5.68 6.16 -16.27
CA ASN A 144 7.09 5.89 -16.54
C ASN A 144 7.45 4.42 -16.36
N THR A 145 6.73 3.69 -15.53
CA THR A 145 6.96 2.26 -15.34
C THR A 145 6.13 1.41 -16.29
N LYS A 146 5.23 2.02 -17.05
CA LYS A 146 4.31 1.34 -17.97
C LYS A 146 3.49 0.24 -17.30
N MET A 147 3.22 0.41 -16.01
CA MET A 147 2.39 -0.52 -15.25
C MET A 147 0.93 -0.14 -15.35
N ASP A 148 0.07 -1.14 -15.46
CA ASP A 148 -1.36 -0.91 -15.41
C ASP A 148 -1.76 -0.43 -14.02
N LYS A 149 -2.71 0.50 -13.99
CA LYS A 149 -3.27 1.00 -12.75
C LYS A 149 -3.87 -0.18 -11.94
N GLY A 150 -3.51 -0.25 -10.68
CA GLY A 150 -3.96 -1.32 -9.79
C GLY A 150 -2.98 -2.47 -9.63
N MET A 151 -1.97 -2.57 -10.48
CA MET A 151 -0.93 -3.59 -10.34
C MET A 151 0.06 -3.20 -9.24
N PRO A 152 0.45 -4.14 -8.36
CA PRO A 152 1.48 -3.84 -7.38
C PRO A 152 2.84 -3.66 -8.03
N LEU A 153 3.61 -2.72 -7.50
CA LEU A 153 4.91 -2.33 -8.04
C LEU A 153 5.89 -2.12 -6.90
N PHE A 154 7.14 -2.49 -7.10
CA PHE A 154 8.21 -2.25 -6.12
C PHE A 154 9.28 -1.39 -6.76
N LEU A 155 9.62 -0.27 -6.14
CA LEU A 155 10.64 0.65 -6.62
C LEU A 155 11.65 0.96 -5.53
N THR A 156 12.92 1.10 -5.93
CA THR A 156 13.94 1.63 -5.05
C THR A 156 13.76 3.15 -4.91
N LYS A 157 14.41 3.72 -3.89
CA LYS A 157 14.41 5.17 -3.72
C LYS A 157 14.92 5.89 -4.97
N ASP A 158 15.99 5.38 -5.60
CA ASP A 158 16.52 6.00 -6.81
C ASP A 158 15.54 5.92 -7.97
N GLU A 159 14.84 4.81 -8.13
CA GLU A 159 13.78 4.70 -9.13
C GLU A 159 12.62 5.66 -8.83
N MET A 160 12.25 5.82 -7.56
CA MET A 160 11.23 6.79 -7.15
C MET A 160 11.61 8.20 -7.57
N ILE A 161 12.85 8.60 -7.30
CA ILE A 161 13.35 9.94 -7.65
C ILE A 161 13.36 10.14 -9.16
N SER A 162 13.74 9.11 -9.92
CA SER A 162 13.84 9.20 -11.38
C SER A 162 12.50 9.44 -12.07
N VAL A 163 11.37 9.11 -11.42
CA VAL A 163 10.02 9.28 -11.99
C VAL A 163 9.28 10.48 -11.40
N ILE A 164 9.91 11.24 -10.52
CA ILE A 164 9.36 12.53 -10.04
C ILE A 164 9.69 13.58 -11.10
N PRO A 165 8.68 14.30 -11.62
CA PRO A 165 8.93 15.33 -12.62
C PRO A 165 9.66 16.54 -12.07
#